data_77453efb79c7078d248bec55fd3305e4
#
_entry.id   77453efb79c7078d248bec55fd3305e4
#
_cell.length_a   1.000
_cell.length_b   1.000
_cell.length_c   1.000
_cell.angle_alpha   90.00
_cell.angle_beta   90.00
_cell.angle_gamma   90.00
#
_symmetry.space_group_name_H-M   'P 1'
#
loop_
_entity.id
_entity.type
_entity.pdbx_description
1 polymer ?
#
loop_
_entity_poly.entity_id
_entity_poly.type
_entity_poly.pdbx_seq_one_letter_code
_entity_poly.pdbx_strand_id
1 'polypeptide(L)'
;MITVTPIITIAMTDGIMSTKQPLLTALQWLSPAFPIGSFAYSHGLEWAIEAGHIKDEPTLQSWLQDLIALGSGRSDAILVSLAYCAEDRAALKILNDLALALAPSSERRAETVLQGQAFCQTLKDVWDYDISGLCYPVAVGVGARRGGLERADITAAYLHAFVANLISAAVRLVPLGQTQGQRVLLGLMPDILEVGTDALSASEEDLTSACFLSDIAAMRHETLNTRIFKT
;
A
#
# COMPACT_ATOMS: atom_id res chain seq x y z
N MET A 1 -7.51 -13.61 65.74
CA MET A 1 -6.66 -14.10 64.64
C MET A 1 -7.37 -13.78 63.34
N ILE A 2 -6.91 -12.78 62.64
CA ILE A 2 -7.46 -12.38 61.33
C ILE A 2 -6.51 -12.96 60.28
N THR A 3 -6.99 -13.93 59.51
CA THR A 3 -6.26 -14.59 58.44
C THR A 3 -6.26 -13.67 57.22
N VAL A 4 -5.11 -13.11 56.88
CA VAL A 4 -4.90 -12.30 55.67
C VAL A 4 -4.64 -13.27 54.51
N THR A 5 -5.58 -13.34 53.58
CA THR A 5 -5.41 -14.07 52.31
C THR A 5 -4.45 -13.30 51.41
N PRO A 6 -3.39 -13.90 50.84
CA PRO A 6 -2.49 -13.19 49.94
C PRO A 6 -3.19 -12.86 48.62
N ILE A 7 -3.15 -11.58 48.24
CA ILE A 7 -3.55 -11.10 46.91
C ILE A 7 -2.54 -11.64 45.93
N ILE A 8 -2.95 -12.58 45.07
CA ILE A 8 -2.15 -13.01 43.91
C ILE A 8 -2.18 -11.86 42.90
N THR A 9 -1.13 -11.09 42.85
CA THR A 9 -0.90 -10.11 41.76
C THR A 9 -0.51 -10.90 40.53
N ILE A 10 -1.44 -11.04 39.58
CA ILE A 10 -1.17 -11.64 38.29
C ILE A 10 -0.39 -10.60 37.46
N ALA A 11 0.92 -10.70 37.46
CA ALA A 11 1.81 -10.00 36.54
C ALA A 11 1.80 -10.77 35.19
N MET A 12 0.75 -10.61 34.40
CA MET A 12 0.61 -11.21 33.06
C MET A 12 -0.14 -10.27 32.11
N THR A 13 0.41 -9.12 31.76
CA THR A 13 -0.19 -8.28 30.73
C THR A 13 0.82 -7.61 29.77
N ASP A 14 2.08 -7.50 30.11
CA ASP A 14 3.01 -6.70 29.29
C ASP A 14 3.40 -7.38 27.97
N GLY A 15 3.52 -8.70 27.91
CA GLY A 15 3.92 -9.42 26.69
C GLY A 15 2.83 -9.51 25.61
N ILE A 16 1.56 -9.63 25.99
CA ILE A 16 0.44 -9.78 25.04
C ILE A 16 0.00 -8.41 24.48
N MET A 17 0.12 -7.36 25.26
CA MET A 17 -0.18 -6.00 24.81
C MET A 17 0.89 -5.47 23.84
N SER A 18 2.17 -5.83 24.03
CA SER A 18 3.29 -5.40 23.22
C SER A 18 3.23 -5.93 21.76
N THR A 19 2.69 -7.13 21.54
CA THR A 19 2.61 -7.71 20.17
C THR A 19 1.38 -7.29 19.38
N LYS A 20 0.31 -6.82 20.04
CA LYS A 20 -0.93 -6.40 19.37
C LYS A 20 -0.93 -4.95 18.91
N GLN A 21 -0.18 -4.07 19.57
CA GLN A 21 -0.14 -2.65 19.22
C GLN A 21 0.41 -2.39 17.82
N PRO A 22 1.52 -3.00 17.35
CA PRO A 22 2.00 -2.85 15.99
C PRO A 22 0.97 -3.26 14.93
N LEU A 23 0.27 -4.39 15.11
CA LEU A 23 -0.79 -4.81 14.21
C LEU A 23 -1.92 -3.78 14.11
N LEU A 24 -2.39 -3.26 15.24
CA LEU A 24 -3.45 -2.25 15.25
C LEU A 24 -2.99 -0.95 14.60
N THR A 25 -1.73 -0.58 14.76
CA THR A 25 -1.13 0.58 14.08
C THR A 25 -1.10 0.36 12.57
N ALA A 26 -0.68 -0.81 12.08
CA ALA A 26 -0.70 -1.13 10.65
C ALA A 26 -2.11 -1.06 10.07
N LEU A 27 -3.10 -1.63 10.77
CA LEU A 27 -4.51 -1.57 10.38
C LEU A 27 -5.05 -0.14 10.34
N GLN A 28 -4.61 0.73 11.24
CA GLN A 28 -4.99 2.15 11.25
C GLN A 28 -4.38 2.89 10.08
N TRP A 29 -3.07 2.74 9.81
CA TRP A 29 -2.36 3.45 8.75
C TRP A 29 -2.81 3.07 7.35
N LEU A 30 -3.14 1.79 7.15
CA LEU A 30 -3.57 1.24 5.87
C LEU A 30 -5.10 1.18 5.71
N SER A 31 -5.83 1.71 6.70
CA SER A 31 -7.29 1.83 6.61
C SER A 31 -7.70 2.83 5.52
N PRO A 32 -8.80 2.59 4.79
CA PRO A 32 -9.39 3.58 3.89
C PRO A 32 -9.75 4.91 4.56
N ALA A 33 -9.89 4.93 5.89
CA ALA A 33 -10.15 6.14 6.67
C ALA A 33 -8.88 6.95 6.99
N PHE A 34 -7.67 6.40 6.72
CA PHE A 34 -6.43 7.15 6.94
C PHE A 34 -6.35 8.31 5.94
N PRO A 35 -5.98 9.54 6.37
CA PRO A 35 -6.22 10.75 5.58
C PRO A 35 -5.17 10.99 4.47
N ILE A 36 -4.90 9.99 3.62
CA ILE A 36 -4.03 10.10 2.43
C ILE A 36 -4.81 10.32 1.14
N GLY A 37 -6.14 10.19 1.16
CA GLY A 37 -7.00 10.41 0.01
C GLY A 37 -6.93 9.30 -1.06
N SER A 38 -6.51 8.08 -0.72
CA SER A 38 -6.32 6.97 -1.65
C SER A 38 -7.58 6.62 -2.45
N PHE A 39 -8.77 6.87 -1.91
CA PHE A 39 -10.06 6.60 -2.56
C PHE A 39 -10.30 7.41 -3.85
N ALA A 40 -9.49 8.43 -4.10
CA ALA A 40 -9.60 9.30 -5.28
C ALA A 40 -8.77 8.82 -6.48
N TYR A 41 -8.08 7.68 -6.37
CA TYR A 41 -7.12 7.21 -7.33
C TYR A 41 -7.46 5.80 -7.83
N SER A 42 -7.33 5.58 -9.14
CA SER A 42 -7.66 4.31 -9.80
C SER A 42 -6.48 3.64 -10.52
N HIS A 43 -5.32 4.28 -10.59
CA HIS A 43 -4.13 3.78 -11.28
C HIS A 43 -4.37 3.45 -12.78
N GLY A 44 -5.13 4.31 -13.46
CA GLY A 44 -5.51 4.08 -14.87
C GLY A 44 -6.63 3.06 -15.06
N LEU A 45 -7.17 2.48 -13.98
CA LEU A 45 -8.20 1.45 -14.03
C LEU A 45 -9.49 1.99 -14.64
N GLU A 46 -9.81 3.27 -14.43
CA GLU A 46 -10.95 3.94 -15.05
C GLU A 46 -10.86 3.89 -16.59
N TRP A 47 -9.69 4.23 -17.16
CA TRP A 47 -9.47 4.12 -18.59
C TRP A 47 -9.52 2.65 -19.07
N ALA A 48 -8.93 1.72 -18.33
CA ALA A 48 -8.93 0.32 -18.71
C ALA A 48 -10.34 -0.29 -18.77
N ILE A 49 -11.24 0.19 -17.91
CA ILE A 49 -12.66 -0.18 -17.89
C ILE A 49 -13.37 0.44 -19.10
N GLU A 50 -13.16 1.73 -19.37
CA GLU A 50 -13.76 2.41 -20.53
C GLU A 50 -13.32 1.78 -21.86
N ALA A 51 -12.04 1.39 -21.94
CA ALA A 51 -11.47 0.70 -23.10
C ALA A 51 -11.92 -0.78 -23.22
N GLY A 52 -12.68 -1.31 -22.25
CA GLY A 52 -13.21 -2.67 -22.27
C GLY A 52 -12.23 -3.77 -21.89
N HIS A 53 -11.05 -3.41 -21.34
CA HIS A 53 -10.08 -4.38 -20.82
C HIS A 53 -10.57 -5.03 -19.52
N ILE A 54 -11.33 -4.30 -18.71
CA ILE A 54 -11.93 -4.76 -17.47
C ILE A 54 -13.43 -4.59 -17.55
N LYS A 55 -14.17 -5.70 -17.45
CA LYS A 55 -15.63 -5.71 -17.61
C LYS A 55 -16.38 -6.61 -16.63
N ASP A 56 -15.67 -7.50 -15.95
CA ASP A 56 -16.20 -8.51 -15.04
C ASP A 56 -15.16 -8.94 -13.99
N GLU A 57 -15.57 -9.83 -13.09
CA GLU A 57 -14.75 -10.35 -11.99
C GLU A 57 -13.45 -11.01 -12.49
N PRO A 58 -13.46 -11.92 -13.50
CA PRO A 58 -12.23 -12.54 -13.98
C PRO A 58 -11.23 -11.55 -14.61
N THR A 59 -11.71 -10.60 -15.40
CA THR A 59 -10.83 -9.61 -16.06
C THR A 59 -10.24 -8.62 -15.05
N LEU A 60 -10.99 -8.25 -14.00
CA LEU A 60 -10.46 -7.46 -12.89
C LEU A 60 -9.38 -8.24 -12.11
N GLN A 61 -9.65 -9.51 -11.80
CA GLN A 61 -8.68 -10.34 -11.07
C GLN A 61 -7.38 -10.49 -11.86
N SER A 62 -7.45 -10.81 -13.14
CA SER A 62 -6.26 -10.92 -14.00
C SER A 62 -5.47 -9.61 -14.08
N TRP A 63 -6.16 -8.48 -14.24
CA TRP A 63 -5.52 -7.16 -14.27
C TRP A 63 -4.75 -6.85 -12.97
N LEU A 64 -5.38 -7.10 -11.83
CA LEU A 64 -4.76 -6.84 -10.54
C LEU A 64 -3.62 -7.82 -10.25
N GLN A 65 -3.71 -9.06 -10.70
CA GLN A 65 -2.65 -10.06 -10.58
C GLN A 65 -1.40 -9.61 -11.34
N ASP A 66 -1.54 -9.16 -12.61
CA ASP A 66 -0.43 -8.60 -13.38
C ASP A 66 0.17 -7.37 -12.71
N LEU A 67 -0.66 -6.50 -12.16
CA LEU A 67 -0.23 -5.27 -11.49
C LEU A 67 0.56 -5.55 -10.20
N ILE A 68 0.18 -6.59 -9.45
CA ILE A 68 0.88 -7.03 -8.25
C ILE A 68 2.21 -7.70 -8.62
N ALA A 69 2.20 -8.59 -9.63
CA ALA A 69 3.36 -9.41 -9.95
C ALA A 69 4.41 -8.68 -10.79
N LEU A 70 4.01 -7.78 -11.69
CA LEU A 70 4.86 -7.20 -12.73
C LEU A 70 4.85 -5.67 -12.77
N GLY A 71 3.95 -5.03 -12.03
CA GLY A 71 3.72 -3.59 -12.10
C GLY A 71 4.02 -2.82 -10.82
N SER A 72 3.27 -1.73 -10.64
CA SER A 72 3.46 -0.81 -9.50
C SER A 72 3.26 -1.48 -8.13
N GLY A 73 2.42 -2.51 -8.02
CA GLY A 73 2.26 -3.25 -6.77
C GLY A 73 3.57 -3.87 -6.30
N ARG A 74 4.27 -4.60 -7.20
CA ARG A 74 5.58 -5.18 -6.91
C ARG A 74 6.62 -4.12 -6.56
N SER A 75 6.72 -3.08 -7.38
CA SER A 75 7.71 -2.01 -7.16
C SER A 75 7.48 -1.28 -5.84
N ASP A 76 6.23 -1.00 -5.49
CA ASP A 76 5.88 -0.37 -4.22
C ASP A 76 6.22 -1.27 -3.02
N ALA A 77 5.96 -2.59 -3.10
CA ALA A 77 6.32 -3.54 -2.05
C ALA A 77 7.84 -3.57 -1.81
N ILE A 78 8.63 -3.58 -2.89
CA ILE A 78 10.09 -3.51 -2.82
C ILE A 78 10.52 -2.18 -2.16
N LEU A 79 9.94 -1.06 -2.56
CA LEU A 79 10.23 0.26 -1.99
C LEU A 79 9.89 0.33 -0.50
N VAL A 80 8.75 -0.22 -0.06
CA VAL A 80 8.39 -0.32 1.37
C VAL A 80 9.45 -1.11 2.13
N SER A 81 9.83 -2.28 1.60
CA SER A 81 10.81 -3.18 2.21
C SER A 81 12.20 -2.55 2.31
N LEU A 82 12.70 -1.94 1.22
CA LEU A 82 14.00 -1.27 1.19
C LEU A 82 14.03 -0.03 2.09
N ALA A 83 12.98 0.78 2.07
CA ALA A 83 12.87 1.97 2.91
C ALA A 83 12.81 1.62 4.41
N TYR A 84 12.20 0.49 4.75
CA TYR A 84 12.25 -0.03 6.11
C TYR A 84 13.68 -0.33 6.57
N CYS A 85 14.54 -0.83 5.68
CA CYS A 85 15.93 -1.17 5.97
C CYS A 85 16.91 0.00 5.84
N ALA A 86 16.51 1.11 5.19
CA ALA A 86 17.39 2.23 4.93
C ALA A 86 17.97 2.82 6.22
N GLU A 87 19.29 3.00 6.26
CA GLU A 87 19.99 3.43 7.46
C GLU A 87 20.11 4.96 7.57
N ASP A 88 20.13 5.65 6.44
CA ASP A 88 20.36 7.09 6.40
C ASP A 88 19.50 7.83 5.37
N ARG A 89 19.58 9.15 5.37
CA ARG A 89 18.84 10.02 4.46
C ARG A 89 19.30 9.89 2.99
N ALA A 90 20.54 9.50 2.74
CA ALA A 90 21.05 9.37 1.37
C ALA A 90 20.42 8.14 0.71
N ALA A 91 20.35 7.00 1.41
CA ALA A 91 19.65 5.81 0.94
C ALA A 91 18.15 6.10 0.71
N LEU A 92 17.49 6.78 1.64
CA LEU A 92 16.08 7.17 1.45
C LEU A 92 15.87 8.09 0.26
N LYS A 93 16.81 9.00 -0.03
CA LYS A 93 16.73 9.87 -1.20
C LYS A 93 16.82 9.07 -2.49
N ILE A 94 17.71 8.11 -2.57
CA ILE A 94 17.84 7.22 -3.76
C ILE A 94 16.53 6.48 -3.99
N LEU A 95 15.98 5.83 -2.97
CA LEU A 95 14.71 5.10 -3.08
C LEU A 95 13.55 6.01 -3.49
N ASN A 96 13.50 7.22 -2.96
CA ASN A 96 12.49 8.21 -3.30
C ASN A 96 12.62 8.67 -4.76
N ASP A 97 13.82 8.92 -5.24
CA ASP A 97 14.09 9.31 -6.63
C ASP A 97 13.74 8.16 -7.59
N LEU A 98 14.05 6.91 -7.24
CA LEU A 98 13.66 5.72 -8.00
C LEU A 98 12.13 5.56 -8.06
N ALA A 99 11.43 5.71 -6.93
CA ALA A 99 9.97 5.66 -6.90
C ALA A 99 9.32 6.70 -7.83
N LEU A 100 9.90 7.91 -7.88
CA LEU A 100 9.42 8.99 -8.75
C LEU A 100 9.76 8.74 -10.22
N ALA A 101 10.88 8.08 -10.52
CA ALA A 101 11.30 7.74 -11.87
C ALA A 101 10.48 6.58 -12.46
N LEU A 102 10.04 5.64 -11.62
CA LEU A 102 9.21 4.50 -12.01
C LEU A 102 7.73 4.86 -12.25
N ALA A 103 7.29 6.06 -11.85
CA ALA A 103 5.91 6.46 -12.05
C ALA A 103 5.60 6.58 -13.56
N PRO A 104 4.63 5.80 -14.09
CA PRO A 104 4.39 5.70 -15.53
C PRO A 104 3.71 6.94 -16.14
N SER A 105 3.13 7.81 -15.31
CA SER A 105 2.45 9.03 -15.76
C SER A 105 2.65 10.18 -14.77
N SER A 106 2.36 11.40 -15.20
CA SER A 106 2.42 12.58 -14.33
C SER A 106 1.41 12.50 -13.19
N GLU A 107 0.23 11.94 -13.45
CA GLU A 107 -0.81 11.73 -12.45
C GLU A 107 -0.37 10.71 -11.39
N ARG A 108 0.23 9.57 -11.79
CA ARG A 108 0.78 8.57 -10.86
C ARG A 108 1.91 9.13 -10.02
N ARG A 109 2.78 9.94 -10.65
CA ARG A 109 3.85 10.66 -9.94
C ARG A 109 3.27 11.65 -8.91
N ALA A 110 2.26 12.42 -9.29
CA ALA A 110 1.60 13.35 -8.36
C ALA A 110 0.91 12.61 -7.21
N GLU A 111 0.24 11.49 -7.49
CA GLU A 111 -0.42 10.66 -6.50
C GLU A 111 0.54 10.19 -5.41
N THR A 112 1.65 9.52 -5.77
CA THR A 112 2.59 8.98 -4.77
C THR A 112 3.23 10.08 -3.93
N VAL A 113 3.45 11.28 -4.49
CA VAL A 113 3.94 12.45 -3.76
C VAL A 113 2.89 12.97 -2.78
N LEU A 114 1.67 13.18 -3.24
CA LEU A 114 0.60 13.76 -2.42
C LEU A 114 0.18 12.81 -1.28
N GLN A 115 0.07 11.52 -1.56
CA GLN A 115 -0.22 10.52 -0.53
C GLN A 115 0.93 10.43 0.49
N GLY A 116 2.19 10.46 0.02
CA GLY A 116 3.37 10.45 0.90
C GLY A 116 3.42 11.68 1.80
N GLN A 117 3.14 12.87 1.27
CA GLN A 117 3.07 14.12 2.05
C GLN A 117 1.98 14.03 3.13
N ALA A 118 0.78 13.59 2.76
CA ALA A 118 -0.34 13.45 3.69
C ALA A 118 -0.05 12.40 4.78
N PHE A 119 0.58 11.28 4.41
CA PHE A 119 1.00 10.25 5.35
C PHE A 119 2.03 10.78 6.33
N CYS A 120 3.12 11.39 5.86
CA CYS A 120 4.16 11.98 6.69
C CYS A 120 3.59 13.04 7.64
N GLN A 121 2.71 13.92 7.15
CA GLN A 121 2.07 14.94 7.98
C GLN A 121 1.24 14.31 9.10
N THR A 122 0.43 13.30 8.78
CA THR A 122 -0.38 12.59 9.77
C THR A 122 0.48 11.86 10.81
N LEU A 123 1.59 11.23 10.39
CA LEU A 123 2.52 10.59 11.31
C LEU A 123 3.19 11.60 12.24
N LYS A 124 3.50 12.79 11.74
CA LYS A 124 4.05 13.87 12.57
C LYS A 124 3.04 14.36 13.59
N ASP A 125 1.81 14.61 13.18
CA ASP A 125 0.78 15.22 14.03
C ASP A 125 0.26 14.28 15.13
N VAL A 126 0.27 12.95 14.87
CA VAL A 126 -0.36 11.95 15.74
C VAL A 126 0.67 11.10 16.50
N TRP A 127 1.80 10.75 15.86
CA TRP A 127 2.85 9.89 16.44
C TRP A 127 4.16 10.62 16.73
N ASP A 128 4.26 11.91 16.42
CA ASP A 128 5.49 12.71 16.54
C ASP A 128 6.68 12.12 15.74
N TYR A 129 6.36 11.50 14.58
CA TYR A 129 7.39 10.99 13.68
C TYR A 129 7.78 12.07 12.68
N ASP A 130 8.94 12.69 12.88
CA ASP A 130 9.49 13.69 11.98
C ASP A 130 10.11 13.01 10.75
N ILE A 131 9.26 12.73 9.76
CA ILE A 131 9.60 12.26 8.42
C ILE A 131 8.89 13.15 7.41
N SER A 132 9.58 13.52 6.33
CA SER A 132 9.01 14.42 5.33
C SER A 132 9.72 14.26 3.97
N GLY A 133 9.05 14.71 2.91
CA GLY A 133 9.62 14.73 1.56
C GLY A 133 9.73 13.36 0.90
N LEU A 134 8.99 12.36 1.40
CA LEU A 134 8.98 11.00 0.89
C LEU A 134 7.69 10.72 0.12
N CYS A 135 7.79 9.96 -0.97
CA CYS A 135 6.63 9.37 -1.64
C CYS A 135 6.04 8.23 -0.81
N TYR A 136 4.81 7.84 -1.12
CA TYR A 136 3.99 7.03 -0.22
C TYR A 136 4.62 5.69 0.20
N PRO A 137 5.09 4.80 -0.70
CA PRO A 137 5.67 3.53 -0.28
C PRO A 137 6.94 3.72 0.58
N VAL A 138 7.79 4.70 0.25
CA VAL A 138 8.99 5.00 1.03
C VAL A 138 8.62 5.52 2.43
N ALA A 139 7.63 6.41 2.52
CA ALA A 139 7.14 6.94 3.78
C ALA A 139 6.55 5.84 4.69
N VAL A 140 5.81 4.88 4.11
CA VAL A 140 5.27 3.73 4.85
C VAL A 140 6.38 2.86 5.42
N GLY A 141 7.41 2.53 4.63
CA GLY A 141 8.55 1.74 5.10
C GLY A 141 9.29 2.39 6.28
N VAL A 142 9.60 3.68 6.17
CA VAL A 142 10.26 4.46 7.25
C VAL A 142 9.36 4.55 8.49
N GLY A 143 8.08 4.85 8.30
CA GLY A 143 7.10 4.91 9.38
C GLY A 143 6.99 3.58 10.12
N ALA A 144 6.93 2.47 9.38
CA ALA A 144 6.82 1.12 9.93
C ALA A 144 8.02 0.76 10.82
N ARG A 145 9.24 1.05 10.37
CA ARG A 145 10.45 0.85 11.19
C ARG A 145 10.39 1.65 12.49
N ARG A 146 9.99 2.92 12.42
CA ARG A 146 9.84 3.78 13.61
C ARG A 146 8.76 3.29 14.57
N GLY A 147 7.66 2.77 14.01
CA GLY A 147 6.53 2.23 14.77
C GLY A 147 6.76 0.83 15.33
N GLY A 148 7.91 0.20 15.07
CA GLY A 148 8.22 -1.16 15.51
C GLY A 148 7.31 -2.22 14.87
N LEU A 149 6.79 -1.95 13.65
CA LEU A 149 6.04 -2.93 12.87
C LEU A 149 7.01 -3.93 12.25
N GLU A 150 6.59 -5.18 12.10
CA GLU A 150 7.39 -6.18 11.42
C GLU A 150 7.42 -5.89 9.90
N ARG A 151 8.62 -5.96 9.30
CA ARG A 151 8.84 -5.64 7.88
C ARG A 151 7.97 -6.48 6.95
N ALA A 152 7.90 -7.79 7.20
CA ALA A 152 7.09 -8.70 6.38
C ALA A 152 5.60 -8.34 6.45
N ASP A 153 5.10 -8.08 7.66
CA ASP A 153 3.69 -7.78 7.89
C ASP A 153 3.27 -6.48 7.21
N ILE A 154 4.07 -5.41 7.34
CA ILE A 154 3.72 -4.12 6.73
C ILE A 154 3.80 -4.17 5.21
N THR A 155 4.77 -4.92 4.64
CA THR A 155 4.90 -5.06 3.19
C THR A 155 3.69 -5.80 2.60
N ALA A 156 3.28 -6.93 3.18
CA ALA A 156 2.10 -7.67 2.76
C ALA A 156 0.80 -6.86 2.98
N ALA A 157 0.68 -6.18 4.13
CA ALA A 157 -0.48 -5.35 4.44
C ALA A 157 -0.60 -4.13 3.49
N TYR A 158 0.53 -3.54 3.07
CA TYR A 158 0.55 -2.48 2.06
C TYR A 158 -0.02 -2.97 0.73
N LEU A 159 0.46 -4.11 0.21
CA LEU A 159 -0.07 -4.73 -1.02
C LEU A 159 -1.56 -5.04 -0.90
N HIS A 160 -1.99 -5.59 0.23
CA HIS A 160 -3.40 -5.85 0.48
C HIS A 160 -4.24 -4.57 0.41
N ALA A 161 -3.79 -3.50 1.07
CA ALA A 161 -4.49 -2.21 1.06
C ALA A 161 -4.51 -1.57 -0.33
N PHE A 162 -3.41 -1.68 -1.09
CA PHE A 162 -3.29 -1.26 -2.48
C PHE A 162 -4.35 -1.95 -3.35
N VAL A 163 -4.41 -3.27 -3.31
CA VAL A 163 -5.40 -4.07 -4.08
C VAL A 163 -6.83 -3.76 -3.64
N ALA A 164 -7.08 -3.68 -2.33
CA ALA A 164 -8.41 -3.36 -1.81
C ALA A 164 -8.92 -1.99 -2.27
N ASN A 165 -8.02 -0.98 -2.35
CA ASN A 165 -8.36 0.33 -2.88
C ASN A 165 -8.74 0.28 -4.36
N LEU A 166 -7.98 -0.44 -5.19
CA LEU A 166 -8.27 -0.60 -6.62
C LEU A 166 -9.57 -1.38 -6.86
N ILE A 167 -9.84 -2.42 -6.09
CA ILE A 167 -11.13 -3.13 -6.13
C ILE A 167 -12.27 -2.18 -5.76
N SER A 168 -12.09 -1.34 -4.73
CA SER A 168 -13.09 -0.34 -4.36
C SER A 168 -13.34 0.69 -5.47
N ALA A 169 -12.33 1.04 -6.25
CA ALA A 169 -12.48 1.87 -7.45
C ALA A 169 -13.26 1.11 -8.55
N ALA A 170 -12.86 -0.14 -8.83
CA ALA A 170 -13.50 -0.97 -9.85
C ALA A 170 -15.00 -1.19 -9.60
N VAL A 171 -15.40 -1.50 -8.37
CA VAL A 171 -16.81 -1.72 -7.99
C VAL A 171 -17.69 -0.48 -8.25
N ARG A 172 -17.11 0.71 -8.31
CA ARG A 172 -17.83 1.95 -8.66
C ARG A 172 -17.98 2.18 -10.17
N LEU A 173 -17.18 1.50 -10.99
CA LEU A 173 -17.06 1.71 -12.43
C LEU A 173 -17.62 0.53 -13.26
N VAL A 174 -17.50 -0.68 -12.75
CA VAL A 174 -17.97 -1.92 -13.41
C VAL A 174 -19.21 -2.42 -12.67
N PRO A 175 -20.16 -3.09 -13.33
CA PRO A 175 -21.35 -3.66 -12.68
C PRO A 175 -20.99 -4.87 -11.80
N LEU A 176 -20.08 -4.68 -10.87
CA LEU A 176 -19.64 -5.65 -9.85
C LEU A 176 -20.26 -5.31 -8.50
N GLY A 177 -20.79 -6.33 -7.82
CA GLY A 177 -21.25 -6.18 -6.44
C GLY A 177 -20.09 -6.20 -5.45
N GLN A 178 -20.31 -5.63 -4.25
CA GLN A 178 -19.29 -5.62 -3.16
C GLN A 178 -18.78 -7.04 -2.83
N THR A 179 -19.69 -8.04 -2.82
CA THR A 179 -19.33 -9.44 -2.58
C THR A 179 -18.39 -10.00 -3.65
N GLN A 180 -18.54 -9.58 -4.91
CA GLN A 180 -17.66 -9.98 -6.01
C GLN A 180 -16.27 -9.35 -5.80
N GLY A 181 -16.20 -8.07 -5.43
CA GLY A 181 -14.95 -7.44 -5.07
C GLY A 181 -14.20 -8.17 -3.94
N GLN A 182 -14.93 -8.62 -2.91
CA GLN A 182 -14.32 -9.40 -1.82
C GLN A 182 -13.83 -10.78 -2.28
N ARG A 183 -14.50 -11.42 -3.26
CA ARG A 183 -13.98 -12.67 -3.86
C ARG A 183 -12.69 -12.44 -4.64
N VAL A 184 -12.60 -11.36 -5.42
CA VAL A 184 -11.37 -10.99 -6.13
C VAL A 184 -10.24 -10.77 -5.12
N LEU A 185 -10.47 -10.00 -4.05
CA LEU A 185 -9.45 -9.76 -3.01
C LEU A 185 -8.99 -11.06 -2.36
N LEU A 186 -9.92 -11.94 -2.01
CA LEU A 186 -9.61 -13.25 -1.43
C LEU A 186 -8.80 -14.12 -2.41
N GLY A 187 -9.15 -14.09 -3.70
CA GLY A 187 -8.43 -14.83 -4.74
C GLY A 187 -7.01 -14.36 -4.96
N LEU A 188 -6.71 -13.08 -4.69
CA LEU A 188 -5.38 -12.48 -4.83
C LEU A 188 -4.50 -12.60 -3.56
N MET A 189 -5.03 -13.16 -2.47
CA MET A 189 -4.25 -13.32 -1.23
C MET A 189 -2.94 -14.09 -1.41
N PRO A 190 -2.91 -15.24 -2.15
CA PRO A 190 -1.66 -15.96 -2.40
C PRO A 190 -0.62 -15.09 -3.11
N ASP A 191 -1.02 -14.36 -4.17
CA ASP A 191 -0.13 -13.48 -4.93
C ASP A 191 0.42 -12.34 -4.06
N ILE A 192 -0.42 -11.74 -3.21
CA ILE A 192 -0.02 -10.69 -2.27
C ILE A 192 1.04 -11.20 -1.29
N LEU A 193 0.87 -12.40 -0.75
CA LEU A 193 1.82 -13.00 0.19
C LEU A 193 3.13 -13.40 -0.49
N GLU A 194 3.06 -13.95 -1.70
CA GLU A 194 4.24 -14.33 -2.48
C GLU A 194 5.07 -13.08 -2.82
N VAL A 195 4.48 -12.08 -3.48
CA VAL A 195 5.18 -10.84 -3.85
C VAL A 195 5.66 -10.07 -2.62
N GLY A 196 4.87 -10.04 -1.54
CA GLY A 196 5.29 -9.45 -0.27
C GLY A 196 6.53 -10.13 0.33
N THR A 197 6.62 -11.46 0.20
CA THR A 197 7.77 -12.24 0.66
C THR A 197 8.99 -12.01 -0.22
N ASP A 198 8.83 -12.02 -1.54
CA ASP A 198 9.90 -11.76 -2.50
C ASP A 198 10.51 -10.37 -2.33
N ALA A 199 9.67 -9.38 -2.02
CA ALA A 199 10.11 -8.00 -1.76
C ALA A 199 11.07 -7.90 -0.54
N LEU A 200 11.07 -8.86 0.37
CA LEU A 200 12.00 -8.85 1.53
C LEU A 200 13.44 -9.18 1.13
N SER A 201 13.65 -9.88 0.03
CA SER A 201 14.98 -10.24 -0.49
C SER A 201 15.41 -9.41 -1.70
N ALA A 202 14.52 -8.55 -2.21
CA ALA A 202 14.78 -7.73 -3.38
C ALA A 202 15.74 -6.58 -3.09
N SER A 203 16.42 -6.12 -4.14
CA SER A 203 17.34 -4.97 -4.17
C SER A 203 16.79 -3.84 -5.04
N GLU A 204 17.52 -2.73 -5.14
CA GLU A 204 17.19 -1.62 -6.05
C GLU A 204 17.21 -2.05 -7.53
N GLU A 205 18.01 -3.07 -7.88
CA GLU A 205 18.12 -3.59 -9.26
C GLU A 205 16.83 -4.34 -9.68
N ASP A 206 16.03 -4.78 -8.72
CA ASP A 206 14.76 -5.47 -8.96
C ASP A 206 13.58 -4.50 -9.16
N LEU A 207 13.81 -3.21 -9.02
CA LEU A 207 12.82 -2.15 -9.24
C LEU A 207 12.58 -1.94 -10.74
N THR A 208 11.65 -2.70 -11.30
CA THR A 208 11.28 -2.67 -12.73
C THR A 208 9.76 -2.72 -12.87
N SER A 209 9.24 -2.27 -14.02
CA SER A 209 7.85 -2.48 -14.43
C SER A 209 7.83 -3.22 -15.76
N ALA A 210 7.03 -4.27 -15.85
CA ALA A 210 6.73 -4.99 -17.09
C ALA A 210 5.21 -5.06 -17.35
N CYS A 211 4.41 -4.30 -16.61
CA CYS A 211 2.96 -4.23 -16.74
C CYS A 211 2.56 -3.13 -17.75
N PHE A 212 3.05 -3.25 -19.00
CA PHE A 212 2.94 -2.20 -20.04
C PHE A 212 1.53 -1.71 -20.28
N LEU A 213 0.51 -2.59 -20.21
CA LEU A 213 -0.86 -2.18 -20.45
C LEU A 213 -1.39 -1.29 -19.31
N SER A 214 -1.02 -1.56 -18.08
CA SER A 214 -1.34 -0.71 -16.94
C SER A 214 -0.63 0.65 -17.03
N ASP A 215 0.64 0.67 -17.46
CA ASP A 215 1.38 1.91 -17.64
C ASP A 215 0.76 2.77 -18.74
N ILE A 216 0.35 2.14 -19.87
CA ILE A 216 -0.38 2.81 -20.94
C ILE A 216 -1.74 3.31 -20.43
N ALA A 217 -2.46 2.53 -19.63
CA ALA A 217 -3.73 2.95 -19.05
C ALA A 217 -3.59 4.20 -18.18
N ALA A 218 -2.55 4.25 -17.35
CA ALA A 218 -2.24 5.42 -16.52
C ALA A 218 -1.93 6.68 -17.38
N MET A 219 -1.17 6.52 -18.47
CA MET A 219 -0.90 7.61 -19.42
C MET A 219 -2.16 8.07 -20.17
N ARG A 220 -3.01 7.14 -20.59
CA ARG A 220 -4.25 7.42 -21.29
C ARG A 220 -5.29 8.08 -20.41
N HIS A 221 -5.28 7.77 -19.12
CA HIS A 221 -6.16 8.40 -18.14
C HIS A 221 -5.97 9.93 -18.11
N GLU A 222 -4.75 10.44 -18.32
CA GLU A 222 -4.47 11.89 -18.35
C GLU A 222 -5.30 12.67 -19.39
N THR A 223 -5.71 11.99 -20.46
CA THR A 223 -6.49 12.59 -21.56
C THR A 223 -7.96 12.18 -21.57
N LEU A 224 -8.42 11.49 -20.54
CA LEU A 224 -9.81 11.07 -20.42
C LEU A 224 -10.73 12.28 -20.21
N ASN A 225 -11.76 12.44 -21.04
CA ASN A 225 -12.61 13.63 -21.00
C ASN A 225 -13.54 13.69 -19.80
N THR A 226 -14.09 12.54 -19.39
CA THR A 226 -14.95 12.42 -18.20
C THR A 226 -14.26 11.52 -17.21
N ARG A 227 -13.95 12.04 -16.02
CA ARG A 227 -13.19 11.33 -14.99
C ARG A 227 -13.89 11.39 -13.65
N ILE A 228 -13.93 10.27 -12.97
CA ILE A 228 -14.36 10.15 -11.56
C ILE A 228 -13.15 10.18 -10.64
N PHE A 229 -12.04 9.58 -11.10
CA PHE A 229 -10.79 9.48 -10.36
C PHE A 229 -9.74 10.48 -10.85
N LYS A 230 -8.69 10.64 -10.05
CA LYS A 230 -7.55 11.54 -10.34
C LYS A 230 -6.42 10.85 -11.12
N THR A 231 -6.39 9.51 -11.09
CA THR A 231 -5.44 8.68 -11.84
C THR A 231 -6.11 7.43 -12.34
#